data_4ba2c79e154c6c9cf9e4775b124b69dc
#
_entry.id   4ba2c79e154c6c9cf9e4775b124b69dc
#
_cell.length_a   1.000
_cell.length_b   1.000
_cell.length_c   1.000
_cell.angle_alpha   90.00
_cell.angle_beta   90.00
_cell.angle_gamma   90.00
#
_symmetry.space_group_name_H-M   'P 1'
#
loop_
_entity.id
_entity.type
_entity.pdbx_description
1 polymer ?
#
loop_
_entity_poly.entity_id
_entity_poly.type
_entity_poly.pdbx_seq_one_letter_code
_entity_poly.pdbx_strand_id
1 'polypeptide(L)'
;DLQVALVGVPMDLGVTNRSGSRFGPRALRTIERIGPYNHVLDCTPVAELKTADIGDVPLRSRFDLASSHADIENHIAMILDQGPATLAVGGDHSITHPILKAYGRKQPVGLIHFDAHCDTGGSTDAEKFHHGGPFRNAVLDGVLDPKRTVQIGIRGAAEFLWEFSKDAGMTVLHAEDIERMGIEAVIAKAREVVGDGPTYV
;
A
#
# COMPACT_ATOMS: atom_id res chain seq x y z
N ASP A 1 8.05 14.91 19.09
CA ASP A 1 7.09 14.81 17.98
C ASP A 1 7.33 13.49 17.25
N LEU A 2 6.26 12.71 17.02
CA LEU A 2 6.31 11.43 16.33
C LEU A 2 6.61 11.65 14.84
N GLN A 3 7.48 10.79 14.26
CA GLN A 3 7.83 10.85 12.83
C GLN A 3 7.13 9.73 12.03
N VAL A 4 6.98 8.54 12.64
CA VAL A 4 6.32 7.39 12.01
C VAL A 4 5.36 6.74 13.01
N ALA A 5 4.13 6.58 12.60
CA ALA A 5 3.08 5.86 13.32
C ALA A 5 2.87 4.47 12.72
N LEU A 6 3.15 3.41 13.47
CA LEU A 6 2.72 2.06 13.12
C LEU A 6 1.23 1.95 13.42
N VAL A 7 0.42 1.61 12.43
CA VAL A 7 -1.02 1.49 12.56
C VAL A 7 -1.53 0.16 12.00
N GLY A 8 -2.28 -0.58 12.78
CA GLY A 8 -2.93 -1.80 12.34
C GLY A 8 -4.24 -1.53 11.61
N VAL A 9 -4.50 -2.26 10.54
CA VAL A 9 -5.76 -2.19 9.78
C VAL A 9 -6.36 -3.60 9.68
N PRO A 10 -7.03 -4.10 10.75
CA PRO A 10 -7.49 -5.49 10.85
C PRO A 10 -8.79 -5.72 10.06
N MET A 11 -8.75 -5.53 8.73
CA MET A 11 -9.89 -5.65 7.82
C MET A 11 -9.57 -6.63 6.68
N ASP A 12 -10.49 -7.54 6.36
CA ASP A 12 -10.35 -8.50 5.26
C ASP A 12 -11.69 -8.84 4.59
N LEU A 13 -12.56 -7.85 4.49
CA LEU A 13 -13.86 -8.00 3.81
C LEU A 13 -13.73 -7.95 2.28
N GLY A 14 -12.58 -7.51 1.75
CA GLY A 14 -12.32 -7.40 0.32
C GLY A 14 -11.67 -8.64 -0.30
N VAL A 15 -11.51 -9.75 0.43
CA VAL A 15 -10.91 -10.99 -0.09
C VAL A 15 -11.85 -11.77 -0.99
N THR A 16 -11.29 -12.48 -1.98
CA THR A 16 -12.08 -13.33 -2.89
C THR A 16 -12.33 -14.73 -2.38
N ASN A 17 -11.47 -15.27 -1.49
CA ASN A 17 -11.55 -16.68 -1.10
C ASN A 17 -11.45 -16.88 0.41
N ARG A 18 -10.29 -16.62 1.02
CA ARG A 18 -10.05 -16.93 2.42
C ARG A 18 -9.89 -15.66 3.26
N SER A 19 -10.71 -15.52 4.29
CA SER A 19 -10.50 -14.54 5.35
C SER A 19 -9.36 -14.98 6.28
N GLY A 20 -8.83 -14.03 7.07
CA GLY A 20 -7.77 -14.26 8.06
C GLY A 20 -6.67 -13.23 8.03
N SER A 21 -6.50 -12.47 6.95
CA SER A 21 -5.51 -11.39 6.89
C SER A 21 -5.78 -10.27 7.90
N ARG A 22 -7.02 -10.13 8.40
CA ARG A 22 -7.36 -9.23 9.53
C ARG A 22 -6.53 -9.49 10.79
N PHE A 23 -5.93 -10.67 10.94
CA PHE A 23 -5.08 -11.01 12.07
C PHE A 23 -3.62 -10.55 11.90
N GLY A 24 -3.23 -9.99 10.75
CA GLY A 24 -1.88 -9.53 10.46
C GLY A 24 -1.32 -8.57 11.50
N PRO A 25 -2.02 -7.49 11.90
CA PRO A 25 -1.52 -6.57 12.93
C PRO A 25 -1.25 -7.25 14.27
N ARG A 26 -2.15 -8.13 14.71
CA ARG A 26 -1.97 -8.90 15.94
C ARG A 26 -0.78 -9.87 15.83
N ALA A 27 -0.67 -10.58 14.71
CA ALA A 27 0.41 -11.52 14.49
C ALA A 27 1.78 -10.82 14.54
N LEU A 28 1.91 -9.66 13.90
CA LEU A 28 3.13 -8.86 13.93
C LEU A 28 3.51 -8.43 15.37
N ARG A 29 2.55 -7.99 16.18
CA ARG A 29 2.80 -7.56 17.56
C ARG A 29 3.16 -8.70 18.51
N THR A 30 2.85 -9.94 18.16
CA THR A 30 3.13 -11.13 18.99
C THR A 30 4.41 -11.86 18.58
N ILE A 31 5.09 -11.41 17.54
CA ILE A 31 6.36 -12.02 17.09
C ILE A 31 7.45 -11.71 18.13
N GLU A 32 8.11 -12.75 18.60
CA GLU A 32 9.33 -12.60 19.39
C GLU A 32 10.46 -12.07 18.50
N ARG A 33 11.13 -11.01 18.95
CA ARG A 33 12.20 -10.33 18.22
C ARG A 33 13.53 -10.51 18.90
N ILE A 34 14.59 -10.73 18.12
CA ILE A 34 15.96 -10.80 18.61
C ILE A 34 16.55 -9.40 18.75
N GLY A 35 16.17 -8.46 17.91
CA GLY A 35 16.62 -7.07 17.99
C GLY A 35 16.24 -6.26 16.75
N PRO A 36 16.29 -4.93 16.85
CA PRO A 36 15.86 -4.02 15.76
C PRO A 36 16.99 -3.60 14.82
N TYR A 37 18.21 -4.13 14.96
CA TYR A 37 19.36 -3.75 14.15
C TYR A 37 19.24 -4.27 12.70
N ASN A 38 19.45 -3.37 11.74
CA ASN A 38 19.51 -3.67 10.33
C ASN A 38 20.97 -3.60 9.85
N HIS A 39 21.53 -4.77 9.51
CA HIS A 39 22.95 -4.87 9.12
C HIS A 39 23.25 -4.30 7.74
N VAL A 40 22.26 -4.18 6.84
CA VAL A 40 22.44 -3.60 5.50
C VAL A 40 22.54 -2.09 5.59
N LEU A 41 21.73 -1.48 6.44
CA LEU A 41 21.72 -0.03 6.66
C LEU A 41 22.70 0.41 7.76
N ASP A 42 23.31 -0.55 8.47
CA ASP A 42 24.18 -0.33 9.62
C ASP A 42 23.54 0.61 10.67
N CYS A 43 22.27 0.40 10.95
CA CYS A 43 21.53 1.24 11.91
C CYS A 43 20.44 0.47 12.64
N THR A 44 19.92 1.10 13.67
CA THR A 44 18.71 0.68 14.38
C THR A 44 17.60 1.68 14.08
N PRO A 45 16.69 1.40 13.11
CA PRO A 45 15.71 2.40 12.64
C PRO A 45 14.87 3.02 13.74
N VAL A 46 14.49 2.25 14.76
CA VAL A 46 13.70 2.75 15.91
C VAL A 46 14.51 3.62 16.88
N ALA A 47 15.83 3.68 16.74
CA ALA A 47 16.68 4.62 17.48
C ALA A 47 16.90 5.91 16.69
N GLU A 48 16.87 5.83 15.35
CA GLU A 48 17.05 6.97 14.44
C GLU A 48 15.75 7.76 14.25
N LEU A 49 14.61 7.07 14.26
CA LEU A 49 13.29 7.63 14.03
C LEU A 49 12.43 7.56 15.29
N LYS A 50 11.72 8.63 15.59
CA LYS A 50 10.68 8.63 16.63
C LYS A 50 9.46 7.88 16.13
N THR A 51 9.39 6.60 16.46
CA THR A 51 8.33 5.69 16.04
C THR A 51 7.45 5.27 17.21
N ALA A 52 6.17 5.04 16.95
CA ALA A 52 5.27 4.43 17.95
C ALA A 52 4.24 3.53 17.26
N ASP A 53 3.87 2.45 17.94
CA ASP A 53 2.66 1.68 17.61
C ASP A 53 1.46 2.38 18.26
N ILE A 54 0.55 2.87 17.44
CA ILE A 54 -0.62 3.63 17.88
C ILE A 54 -1.91 2.79 17.92
N GLY A 55 -1.77 1.47 17.75
CA GLY A 55 -2.89 0.54 17.77
C GLY A 55 -3.54 0.34 16.40
N ASP A 56 -4.79 -0.08 16.42
CA ASP A 56 -5.54 -0.42 15.22
C ASP A 56 -6.56 0.67 14.86
N VAL A 57 -6.85 0.78 13.57
CA VAL A 57 -7.97 1.61 13.07
C VAL A 57 -9.28 1.15 13.72
N PRO A 58 -10.03 2.04 14.39
CA PRO A 58 -11.33 1.70 14.94
C PRO A 58 -12.38 1.58 13.83
N LEU A 59 -12.83 0.35 13.56
CA LEU A 59 -13.86 0.07 12.56
C LEU A 59 -15.25 0.08 13.22
N ARG A 60 -16.15 0.98 12.78
CA ARG A 60 -17.54 1.05 13.27
C ARG A 60 -18.35 -0.18 12.93
N SER A 61 -18.09 -0.77 11.76
CA SER A 61 -18.68 -2.04 11.34
C SER A 61 -17.61 -3.00 10.86
N ARG A 62 -17.72 -4.26 11.28
CA ARG A 62 -16.88 -5.36 10.79
C ARG A 62 -17.55 -6.17 9.69
N PHE A 63 -18.71 -5.71 9.21
CA PHE A 63 -19.54 -6.40 8.22
C PHE A 63 -19.83 -5.54 6.99
N ASP A 64 -19.43 -4.28 7.00
CA ASP A 64 -19.65 -3.32 5.92
C ASP A 64 -18.31 -2.81 5.39
N LEU A 65 -17.98 -3.25 4.16
CA LEU A 65 -16.73 -2.93 3.51
C LEU A 65 -16.61 -1.43 3.21
N ALA A 66 -17.68 -0.79 2.74
CA ALA A 66 -17.65 0.64 2.40
C ALA A 66 -17.46 1.50 3.67
N SER A 67 -18.16 1.18 4.76
CA SER A 67 -17.96 1.84 6.05
C SER A 67 -16.55 1.63 6.60
N SER A 68 -16.01 0.42 6.44
CA SER A 68 -14.63 0.12 6.86
C SER A 68 -13.61 0.95 6.09
N HIS A 69 -13.78 1.10 4.76
CA HIS A 69 -12.94 1.97 3.94
C HIS A 69 -13.01 3.44 4.39
N ALA A 70 -14.21 3.96 4.66
CA ALA A 70 -14.37 5.32 5.17
C ALA A 70 -13.69 5.53 6.54
N ASP A 71 -13.77 4.54 7.43
CA ASP A 71 -13.10 4.59 8.74
C ASP A 71 -11.58 4.60 8.59
N ILE A 72 -11.03 3.77 7.70
CA ILE A 72 -9.59 3.74 7.40
C ILE A 72 -9.14 5.09 6.85
N GLU A 73 -9.80 5.61 5.81
CA GLU A 73 -9.47 6.90 5.21
C GLU A 73 -9.42 8.03 6.26
N ASN A 74 -10.50 8.14 7.07
CA ASN A 74 -10.61 9.19 8.09
C ASN A 74 -9.53 9.05 9.17
N HIS A 75 -9.26 7.84 9.63
CA HIS A 75 -8.27 7.62 10.69
C HIS A 75 -6.84 7.92 10.22
N ILE A 76 -6.48 7.46 9.03
CA ILE A 76 -5.17 7.78 8.41
C ILE A 76 -5.05 9.29 8.17
N ALA A 77 -6.09 9.94 7.64
CA ALA A 77 -6.09 11.39 7.43
C ALA A 77 -5.86 12.16 8.74
N MET A 78 -6.50 11.75 9.83
CA MET A 78 -6.32 12.34 11.16
C MET A 78 -4.88 12.19 11.67
N ILE A 79 -4.22 11.06 11.43
CA ILE A 79 -2.81 10.85 11.80
C ILE A 79 -1.92 11.79 10.97
N LEU A 80 -2.11 11.83 9.65
CA LEU A 80 -1.31 12.66 8.75
C LEU A 80 -1.45 14.16 9.06
N ASP A 81 -2.61 14.60 9.53
CA ASP A 81 -2.83 16.01 9.94
C ASP A 81 -2.02 16.40 11.18
N GLN A 82 -1.58 15.44 11.97
CA GLN A 82 -0.71 15.66 13.12
C GLN A 82 0.79 15.56 12.78
N GLY A 83 1.14 15.22 11.54
CA GLY A 83 2.48 15.29 10.98
C GLY A 83 3.21 13.95 10.73
N PRO A 84 2.99 12.86 11.49
CA PRO A 84 3.73 11.62 11.25
C PRO A 84 3.30 10.92 9.95
N ALA A 85 4.25 10.26 9.29
CA ALA A 85 3.95 9.27 8.27
C ALA A 85 3.36 8.00 8.90
N THR A 86 2.62 7.19 8.13
CA THR A 86 2.10 5.92 8.64
C THR A 86 2.84 4.72 8.04
N LEU A 87 3.11 3.72 8.88
CA LEU A 87 3.46 2.37 8.47
C LEU A 87 2.23 1.50 8.75
N ALA A 88 1.42 1.26 7.72
CA ALA A 88 0.20 0.49 7.85
C ALA A 88 0.47 -1.02 7.77
N VAL A 89 -0.12 -1.77 8.70
CA VAL A 89 -0.08 -3.24 8.70
C VAL A 89 -1.49 -3.77 8.50
N GLY A 90 -1.74 -4.39 7.36
CA GLY A 90 -3.04 -4.94 7.03
C GLY A 90 -3.27 -6.34 7.53
N GLY A 91 -4.27 -6.74 7.15
CA GLY A 91 -5.50 -6.87 6.42
C GLY A 91 -5.31 -7.26 4.95
N ASP A 92 -6.39 -7.28 4.25
CA ASP A 92 -6.34 -7.50 2.81
C ASP A 92 -5.90 -6.24 2.06
N HIS A 93 -5.53 -6.40 0.78
CA HIS A 93 -4.94 -5.30 0.02
C HIS A 93 -5.93 -4.18 -0.36
N SER A 94 -7.23 -4.38 -0.18
CA SER A 94 -8.23 -3.33 -0.42
C SER A 94 -8.05 -2.12 0.50
N ILE A 95 -7.41 -2.30 1.67
CA ILE A 95 -7.11 -1.20 2.62
C ILE A 95 -6.23 -0.11 2.00
N THR A 96 -5.45 -0.43 0.96
CA THR A 96 -4.55 0.52 0.32
C THR A 96 -5.30 1.65 -0.37
N HIS A 97 -6.48 1.39 -0.95
CA HIS A 97 -7.28 2.44 -1.57
C HIS A 97 -7.66 3.58 -0.60
N PRO A 98 -8.30 3.33 0.56
CA PRO A 98 -8.61 4.40 1.50
C PRO A 98 -7.37 5.06 2.12
N ILE A 99 -6.25 4.32 2.27
CA ILE A 99 -4.98 4.90 2.71
C ILE A 99 -4.47 5.90 1.66
N LEU A 100 -4.45 5.53 0.38
CA LEU A 100 -4.06 6.41 -0.73
C LEU A 100 -4.97 7.64 -0.84
N LYS A 101 -6.27 7.51 -0.57
CA LYS A 101 -7.18 8.65 -0.50
C LYS A 101 -6.76 9.65 0.58
N ALA A 102 -6.38 9.17 1.75
CA ALA A 102 -5.88 10.03 2.81
C ALA A 102 -4.56 10.74 2.44
N TYR A 103 -3.62 10.04 1.82
CA TYR A 103 -2.35 10.61 1.37
C TYR A 103 -2.50 11.55 0.18
N GLY A 104 -3.28 11.15 -0.82
CA GLY A 104 -3.46 11.86 -2.08
C GLY A 104 -4.46 13.02 -2.04
N ARG A 105 -5.09 13.30 -0.90
CA ARG A 105 -6.16 14.31 -0.76
C ARG A 105 -5.76 15.75 -1.16
N LYS A 106 -4.48 16.11 -1.06
CA LYS A 106 -3.95 17.43 -1.41
C LYS A 106 -3.35 17.46 -2.81
N GLN A 107 -2.68 16.39 -3.18
CA GLN A 107 -2.09 16.17 -4.50
C GLN A 107 -1.89 14.67 -4.72
N PRO A 108 -2.01 14.15 -5.95
CA PRO A 108 -1.78 12.75 -6.23
C PRO A 108 -0.37 12.32 -5.79
N VAL A 109 -0.26 11.13 -5.22
CA VAL A 109 1.04 10.57 -4.84
C VAL A 109 1.59 9.66 -5.92
N GLY A 110 2.91 9.50 -5.99
CA GLY A 110 3.57 8.42 -6.71
C GLY A 110 3.48 7.11 -5.92
N LEU A 111 3.80 5.99 -6.56
CA LEU A 111 3.75 4.67 -5.94
C LEU A 111 4.93 3.80 -6.33
N ILE A 112 5.55 3.16 -5.35
CA ILE A 112 6.41 1.99 -5.56
C ILE A 112 5.68 0.78 -4.99
N HIS A 113 5.24 -0.13 -5.86
CA HIS A 113 4.40 -1.26 -5.50
C HIS A 113 5.15 -2.57 -5.73
N PHE A 114 5.34 -3.35 -4.66
CA PHE A 114 5.95 -4.68 -4.71
C PHE A 114 4.88 -5.76 -4.56
N ASP A 115 4.56 -6.43 -5.65
CA ASP A 115 3.52 -7.47 -5.64
C ASP A 115 3.69 -8.46 -6.81
N ALA A 116 2.98 -9.58 -6.71
CA ALA A 116 2.79 -10.51 -7.81
C ALA A 116 1.76 -10.02 -8.83
N HIS A 117 0.87 -9.13 -8.43
CA HIS A 117 -0.26 -8.64 -9.20
C HIS A 117 -0.24 -7.12 -9.31
N CYS A 118 -0.90 -6.57 -10.32
CA CYS A 118 -1.02 -5.11 -10.46
C CYS A 118 -2.09 -4.50 -9.56
N ASP A 119 -3.04 -5.31 -9.11
CA ASP A 119 -4.18 -4.91 -8.29
C ASP A 119 -4.94 -3.68 -8.86
N THR A 120 -5.10 -3.72 -10.19
CA THR A 120 -5.87 -2.76 -10.99
C THR A 120 -7.10 -3.40 -11.63
N GLY A 121 -7.52 -4.55 -11.10
CA GLY A 121 -8.73 -5.26 -11.53
C GLY A 121 -10.02 -4.61 -11.04
N GLY A 122 -11.15 -5.17 -11.49
CA GLY A 122 -12.48 -4.69 -11.14
C GLY A 122 -12.95 -3.55 -12.03
N SER A 123 -14.14 -3.70 -12.59
CA SER A 123 -14.69 -2.72 -13.55
C SER A 123 -16.09 -2.25 -13.19
N THR A 124 -16.71 -2.81 -12.15
CA THR A 124 -18.09 -2.52 -11.79
C THR A 124 -18.18 -1.90 -10.40
N ASP A 125 -19.18 -1.06 -10.18
CA ASP A 125 -19.45 -0.47 -8.86
C ASP A 125 -19.70 -1.52 -7.77
N ALA A 126 -20.23 -2.69 -8.13
CA ALA A 126 -20.49 -3.79 -7.22
C ALA A 126 -19.20 -4.44 -6.67
N GLU A 127 -18.09 -4.34 -7.41
CA GLU A 127 -16.79 -4.92 -7.06
C GLU A 127 -15.74 -3.87 -6.70
N LYS A 128 -16.18 -2.64 -6.43
CA LYS A 128 -15.29 -1.48 -6.29
C LYS A 128 -14.21 -1.66 -5.22
N PHE A 129 -14.51 -2.32 -4.12
CA PHE A 129 -13.61 -2.34 -2.95
C PHE A 129 -12.93 -3.68 -2.70
N HIS A 130 -12.77 -4.55 -3.70
CA HIS A 130 -12.05 -5.81 -3.51
C HIS A 130 -10.52 -5.62 -3.49
N HIS A 131 -9.80 -6.60 -2.94
CA HIS A 131 -8.35 -6.56 -2.74
C HIS A 131 -7.52 -6.44 -4.03
N GLY A 132 -8.05 -6.88 -5.17
CA GLY A 132 -7.37 -6.80 -6.46
C GLY A 132 -7.64 -5.52 -7.27
N GLY A 133 -8.24 -4.47 -6.66
CA GLY A 133 -8.61 -3.24 -7.37
C GLY A 133 -8.20 -1.91 -6.73
N PRO A 134 -7.40 -1.86 -5.65
CA PRO A 134 -7.14 -0.61 -4.92
C PRO A 134 -6.49 0.46 -5.77
N PHE A 135 -5.56 0.11 -6.64
CA PHE A 135 -4.82 1.09 -7.44
C PHE A 135 -5.64 1.63 -8.60
N ARG A 136 -6.50 0.81 -9.23
CA ARG A 136 -7.46 1.32 -10.21
C ARG A 136 -8.36 2.38 -9.60
N ASN A 137 -8.92 2.11 -8.43
CA ASN A 137 -9.76 3.07 -7.72
C ASN A 137 -9.01 4.34 -7.34
N ALA A 138 -7.78 4.22 -6.85
CA ALA A 138 -6.96 5.37 -6.48
C ALA A 138 -6.62 6.27 -7.69
N VAL A 139 -6.39 5.70 -8.87
CA VAL A 139 -6.21 6.47 -10.12
C VAL A 139 -7.50 7.15 -10.53
N LEU A 140 -8.63 6.44 -10.53
CA LEU A 140 -9.92 6.99 -10.93
C LEU A 140 -10.41 8.09 -9.97
N ASP A 141 -10.08 7.98 -8.68
CA ASP A 141 -10.35 9.02 -7.67
C ASP A 141 -9.34 10.20 -7.76
N GLY A 142 -8.32 10.12 -8.61
CA GLY A 142 -7.32 11.17 -8.81
C GLY A 142 -6.34 11.36 -7.65
N VAL A 143 -6.20 10.37 -6.77
CA VAL A 143 -5.30 10.41 -5.60
C VAL A 143 -3.96 9.71 -5.84
N LEU A 144 -3.86 8.92 -6.90
CA LEU A 144 -2.66 8.24 -7.36
C LEU A 144 -2.28 8.73 -8.76
N ASP A 145 -1.03 9.14 -8.96
CA ASP A 145 -0.50 9.49 -10.27
C ASP A 145 0.02 8.24 -10.98
N PRO A 146 -0.66 7.74 -12.03
CA PRO A 146 -0.24 6.54 -12.72
C PRO A 146 1.11 6.70 -13.44
N LYS A 147 1.48 7.93 -13.86
CA LYS A 147 2.77 8.17 -14.51
C LYS A 147 3.95 8.18 -13.53
N ARG A 148 3.65 8.32 -12.25
CA ARG A 148 4.61 8.22 -11.15
C ARG A 148 4.42 6.93 -10.35
N THR A 149 3.89 5.87 -11.00
CA THR A 149 3.65 4.56 -10.40
C THR A 149 4.52 3.52 -11.07
N VAL A 150 5.27 2.77 -10.26
CA VAL A 150 6.01 1.58 -10.69
C VAL A 150 5.56 0.36 -9.89
N GLN A 151 5.19 -0.70 -10.61
CA GLN A 151 4.75 -1.99 -10.07
C GLN A 151 5.84 -3.02 -10.35
N ILE A 152 6.37 -3.65 -9.31
CA ILE A 152 7.60 -4.45 -9.36
C ILE A 152 7.31 -5.88 -8.92
N GLY A 153 7.73 -6.86 -9.73
CA GLY A 153 7.59 -8.28 -9.42
C GLY A 153 6.31 -8.92 -9.99
N ILE A 154 5.66 -8.24 -10.92
CA ILE A 154 4.39 -8.69 -11.48
C ILE A 154 4.58 -9.99 -12.25
N ARG A 155 3.76 -11.00 -11.93
CA ARG A 155 3.82 -12.34 -12.51
C ARG A 155 2.46 -13.04 -12.60
N GLY A 156 1.38 -12.27 -12.50
CA GLY A 156 0.02 -12.77 -12.71
C GLY A 156 -0.15 -13.29 -14.14
N ALA A 157 -0.84 -14.41 -14.29
CA ALA A 157 -0.88 -15.17 -15.54
C ALA A 157 -1.84 -14.62 -16.61
N ALA A 158 -2.62 -13.60 -16.30
CA ALA A 158 -3.66 -13.11 -17.21
C ALA A 158 -3.44 -11.65 -17.60
N GLU A 159 -3.39 -11.39 -18.87
CA GLU A 159 -3.11 -10.08 -19.47
C GLU A 159 -4.10 -8.99 -19.01
N PHE A 160 -5.37 -9.31 -18.86
CA PHE A 160 -6.38 -8.38 -18.35
C PHE A 160 -6.13 -7.88 -16.93
N LEU A 161 -5.26 -8.55 -16.16
CA LEU A 161 -4.91 -8.14 -14.81
C LEU A 161 -3.95 -6.94 -14.75
N TRP A 162 -3.27 -6.63 -15.86
CA TRP A 162 -2.35 -5.48 -15.93
C TRP A 162 -2.67 -4.48 -17.05
N GLU A 163 -3.68 -4.75 -17.88
CA GLU A 163 -4.07 -3.89 -18.99
C GLU A 163 -4.31 -2.45 -18.54
N PHE A 164 -5.13 -2.26 -17.49
CA PHE A 164 -5.39 -0.93 -16.95
C PHE A 164 -4.10 -0.22 -16.48
N SER A 165 -3.16 -0.92 -15.87
CA SER A 165 -1.89 -0.33 -15.44
C SER A 165 -1.13 0.26 -16.62
N LYS A 166 -1.04 -0.46 -17.73
CA LYS A 166 -0.38 -0.02 -18.96
C LYS A 166 -1.12 1.13 -19.63
N ASP A 167 -2.43 1.03 -19.75
CA ASP A 167 -3.28 2.04 -20.40
C ASP A 167 -3.28 3.36 -19.62
N ALA A 168 -3.25 3.30 -18.30
CA ALA A 168 -3.13 4.46 -17.44
C ALA A 168 -1.72 5.10 -17.47
N GLY A 169 -0.72 4.38 -17.97
CA GLY A 169 0.67 4.86 -18.07
C GLY A 169 1.56 4.48 -16.89
N MET A 170 1.18 3.46 -16.11
CA MET A 170 2.04 2.93 -15.05
C MET A 170 3.22 2.15 -15.64
N THR A 171 4.35 2.16 -14.96
CA THR A 171 5.49 1.29 -15.28
C THR A 171 5.28 -0.06 -14.61
N VAL A 172 5.20 -1.11 -15.41
CA VAL A 172 5.06 -2.50 -14.92
C VAL A 172 6.35 -3.24 -15.18
N LEU A 173 7.03 -3.69 -14.12
CA LEU A 173 8.22 -4.54 -14.17
C LEU A 173 7.81 -5.96 -13.76
N HIS A 174 7.80 -6.86 -14.73
CA HIS A 174 7.53 -8.27 -14.47
C HIS A 174 8.70 -8.92 -13.71
N ALA A 175 8.46 -10.05 -13.06
CA ALA A 175 9.49 -10.75 -12.30
C ALA A 175 10.70 -11.10 -13.19
N GLU A 176 10.45 -11.47 -14.45
CA GLU A 176 11.49 -11.76 -15.45
C GLU A 176 12.29 -10.51 -15.84
N ASP A 177 11.70 -9.32 -15.75
CA ASP A 177 12.41 -8.06 -15.99
C ASP A 177 13.44 -7.81 -14.90
N ILE A 178 13.08 -8.10 -13.63
CA ILE A 178 13.99 -7.95 -12.49
C ILE A 178 15.22 -8.84 -12.67
N GLU A 179 15.01 -10.10 -13.05
CA GLU A 179 16.08 -11.06 -13.29
C GLU A 179 17.00 -10.59 -14.44
N ARG A 180 16.42 -10.06 -15.50
CA ARG A 180 17.13 -9.60 -16.69
C ARG A 180 17.87 -8.27 -16.50
N MET A 181 17.27 -7.32 -15.78
CA MET A 181 17.82 -5.97 -15.55
C MET A 181 18.85 -5.94 -14.41
N GLY A 182 18.63 -6.75 -13.37
CA GLY A 182 19.33 -6.69 -12.10
C GLY A 182 18.77 -5.62 -11.16
N ILE A 183 19.00 -5.80 -9.88
CA ILE A 183 18.40 -4.99 -8.79
C ILE A 183 18.76 -3.50 -8.91
N GLU A 184 20.01 -3.17 -9.24
CA GLU A 184 20.46 -1.77 -9.36
C GLU A 184 19.67 -1.01 -10.44
N ALA A 185 19.43 -1.64 -11.59
CA ALA A 185 18.64 -1.03 -12.66
C ALA A 185 17.17 -0.89 -12.29
N VAL A 186 16.61 -1.85 -11.54
CA VAL A 186 15.23 -1.76 -11.03
C VAL A 186 15.10 -0.59 -10.05
N ILE A 187 16.05 -0.42 -9.12
CA ILE A 187 16.07 0.71 -8.18
C ILE A 187 16.17 2.05 -8.94
N ALA A 188 17.08 2.13 -9.90
CA ALA A 188 17.23 3.33 -10.72
C ALA A 188 15.94 3.67 -11.48
N LYS A 189 15.28 2.67 -12.05
CA LYS A 189 14.01 2.84 -12.75
C LYS A 189 12.89 3.28 -11.81
N ALA A 190 12.80 2.70 -10.63
CA ALA A 190 11.81 3.10 -9.63
C ALA A 190 11.97 4.57 -9.23
N ARG A 191 13.20 5.01 -8.97
CA ARG A 191 13.51 6.42 -8.65
C ARG A 191 13.19 7.36 -9.80
N GLU A 192 13.52 6.98 -11.04
CA GLU A 192 13.19 7.75 -12.25
C GLU A 192 11.67 7.96 -12.36
N VAL A 193 10.87 6.89 -12.17
CA VAL A 193 9.42 6.93 -12.33
C VAL A 193 8.76 7.78 -11.26
N VAL A 194 9.11 7.60 -9.99
CA VAL A 194 8.43 8.34 -8.90
C VAL A 194 8.89 9.80 -8.80
N GLY A 195 10.13 10.11 -9.26
CA GLY A 195 10.69 11.47 -9.18
C GLY A 195 10.76 12.01 -7.74
N ASP A 196 10.80 13.33 -7.62
CA ASP A 196 11.00 14.01 -6.31
C ASP A 196 9.69 14.30 -5.54
N GLY A 197 8.53 13.92 -6.07
CA GLY A 197 7.25 14.19 -5.41
C GLY A 197 6.92 13.18 -4.31
N PRO A 198 5.87 13.44 -3.52
CA PRO A 198 5.42 12.52 -2.48
C PRO A 198 5.13 11.14 -3.07
N THR A 199 5.63 10.11 -2.42
CA THR A 199 5.57 8.73 -2.90
C THR A 199 5.14 7.81 -1.76
N TYR A 200 4.20 6.92 -2.05
CA TYR A 200 3.78 5.82 -1.18
C TYR A 200 4.50 4.53 -1.59
N VAL A 201 4.82 3.66 -0.62
CA VAL A 201 5.46 2.35 -0.85
C VAL A 201 4.59 1.26 -0.23
#